data_baa4a4ea002d13a47d9435c7356a9c93
#
_entry.id   baa4a4ea002d13a47d9435c7356a9c93
#
_cell.length_a   1.000
_cell.length_b   1.000
_cell.length_c   1.000
_cell.angle_alpha   90.00
_cell.angle_beta   90.00
_cell.angle_gamma   90.00
#
_symmetry.space_group_name_H-M   'P 1'
#
loop_
_entity.id
_entity.type
_entity.pdbx_description
1 polymer ?
#
loop_
_entity_poly.entity_id
_entity_poly.type
_entity_poly.pdbx_seq_one_letter_code
_entity_poly.pdbx_strand_id
1 'polypeptide(L)'
;AWPAIYAALGSVYVNGFPVIEGLLNAVHLDHLIELEVSEDELLKHTGERIELTSWADDYFESASGRVVTIHVTHTAQDGTLLANETERFAIRGRAYSDALPPEAPDYGGIEAEIESTPRRLLRRVKVVAPHEMTAFARTSGDFNPIHTSHRGAAVSGLAAPLVHGMWLSATAQYAVQALDEKGAHYEIAGWTYNMYGMVQLDDEVEISIERVGRVAHAGMVLEVTSRIDEILAADQGA
;
A
#
# COMPACT_ATOMS: atom_id res chain seq x y z
N ALA A 1 7.45 9.58 0.00
CA ALA A 1 6.63 9.92 1.20
C ALA A 1 7.22 9.38 2.52
N TRP A 2 7.91 8.22 2.55
CA TRP A 2 8.29 7.51 3.78
C TRP A 2 8.98 8.35 4.88
N PRO A 3 9.94 9.26 4.63
CA PRO A 3 10.49 10.10 5.70
C PRO A 3 9.45 10.99 6.38
N ALA A 4 8.46 11.48 5.64
CA ALA A 4 7.36 12.28 6.17
C ALA A 4 6.37 11.40 6.96
N ILE A 5 6.06 10.20 6.48
CA ILE A 5 5.23 9.20 7.17
C ILE A 5 5.87 8.82 8.51
N TYR A 6 7.16 8.53 8.54
CA TYR A 6 7.86 8.20 9.79
C TYR A 6 7.88 9.35 10.80
N ALA A 7 8.04 10.58 10.33
CA ALA A 7 7.95 11.74 11.19
C ALA A 7 6.56 11.90 11.82
N ALA A 8 5.51 11.70 11.03
CA ALA A 8 4.12 11.73 11.51
C ALA A 8 3.83 10.59 12.51
N LEU A 9 4.24 9.34 12.21
CA LEU A 9 4.12 8.21 13.14
C LEU A 9 4.82 8.49 14.47
N GLY A 10 6.01 9.09 14.44
CA GLY A 10 6.77 9.46 15.63
C GLY A 10 6.16 10.59 16.46
N SER A 11 5.17 11.31 15.93
CA SER A 11 4.49 12.40 16.62
C SER A 11 3.30 11.96 17.49
N VAL A 12 2.85 10.72 17.37
CA VAL A 12 1.70 10.17 18.14
C VAL A 12 2.18 9.61 19.47
N TYR A 13 1.57 10.07 20.57
CA TYR A 13 1.93 9.67 21.92
C TYR A 13 0.73 9.08 22.68
N VAL A 14 1.00 8.07 23.50
CA VAL A 14 0.04 7.47 24.43
C VAL A 14 0.64 7.49 25.82
N ASN A 15 -0.01 8.15 26.76
CA ASN A 15 0.47 8.29 28.14
C ASN A 15 1.93 8.79 28.25
N GLY A 16 2.31 9.71 27.35
CA GLY A 16 3.66 10.31 27.33
C GLY A 16 4.74 9.45 26.64
N PHE A 17 4.38 8.31 26.05
CA PHE A 17 5.28 7.46 25.27
C PHE A 17 4.90 7.47 23.80
N PRO A 18 5.87 7.48 22.87
CA PRO A 18 5.56 7.32 21.44
C PRO A 18 4.74 6.05 21.19
N VAL A 19 3.70 6.14 20.36
CA VAL A 19 2.90 4.97 19.95
C VAL A 19 3.79 3.95 19.29
N ILE A 20 4.73 4.42 18.46
CA ILE A 20 5.73 3.60 17.80
C ILE A 20 6.97 3.50 18.70
N GLU A 21 7.27 2.31 19.21
CA GLU A 21 8.49 2.02 19.98
C GLU A 21 9.62 1.50 19.09
N GLY A 22 9.51 1.71 17.78
CA GLY A 22 10.42 1.26 16.75
C GLY A 22 9.67 0.72 15.55
N LEU A 23 10.26 0.85 14.38
CA LEU A 23 9.67 0.45 13.09
C LEU A 23 9.35 -1.05 13.02
N LEU A 24 10.05 -1.89 13.77
CA LEU A 24 9.89 -3.35 13.76
C LEU A 24 8.50 -3.83 14.23
N ASN A 25 7.79 -3.01 14.99
CA ASN A 25 6.45 -3.34 15.49
C ASN A 25 5.33 -2.76 14.62
N ALA A 26 5.64 -1.87 13.69
CA ALA A 26 4.69 -1.29 12.78
C ALA A 26 4.45 -2.23 11.59
N VAL A 27 3.20 -2.61 11.39
CA VAL A 27 2.73 -3.36 10.22
C VAL A 27 1.87 -2.45 9.38
N HIS A 28 2.20 -2.31 8.12
CA HIS A 28 1.41 -1.57 7.17
C HIS A 28 0.14 -2.36 6.84
N LEU A 29 -1.03 -1.78 7.07
CA LEU A 29 -2.33 -2.41 6.82
C LEU A 29 -2.80 -2.15 5.40
N ASP A 30 -2.80 -0.90 5.02
CA ASP A 30 -3.27 -0.44 3.73
C ASP A 30 -2.75 0.96 3.42
N HIS A 31 -2.89 1.31 2.14
CA HIS A 31 -2.69 2.67 1.70
C HIS A 31 -3.72 3.07 0.64
N LEU A 32 -4.03 4.35 0.60
CA LEU A 32 -4.94 4.99 -0.31
C LEU A 32 -4.20 6.11 -1.03
N ILE A 33 -4.42 6.22 -2.33
CA ILE A 33 -3.91 7.31 -3.16
C ILE A 33 -5.05 7.86 -3.99
N GLU A 34 -5.22 9.16 -3.93
CA GLU A 34 -6.12 9.93 -4.79
C GLU A 34 -5.30 10.94 -5.58
N LEU A 35 -5.39 10.90 -6.90
CA LEU A 35 -4.76 11.91 -7.75
C LEU A 35 -5.70 13.11 -7.88
N GLU A 36 -5.19 14.30 -7.59
CA GLU A 36 -5.90 15.57 -7.70
C GLU A 36 -5.73 16.21 -9.08
N VAL A 37 -4.84 15.65 -9.87
CA VAL A 37 -4.54 16.10 -11.23
C VAL A 37 -4.48 14.90 -12.18
N SER A 38 -4.58 15.14 -13.49
CA SER A 38 -4.35 14.10 -14.49
C SER A 38 -2.89 13.65 -14.52
N GLU A 39 -2.63 12.46 -15.06
CA GLU A 39 -1.25 11.96 -15.24
C GLU A 39 -0.42 12.89 -16.12
N ASP A 40 -1.02 13.46 -17.18
CA ASP A 40 -0.36 14.45 -18.04
C ASP A 40 0.07 15.70 -17.26
N GLU A 41 -0.72 16.15 -16.30
CA GLU A 41 -0.35 17.27 -15.43
C GLU A 41 0.75 16.85 -14.45
N LEU A 42 0.60 15.69 -13.82
CA LEU A 42 1.62 15.14 -12.92
C LEU A 42 2.99 15.02 -13.59
N LEU A 43 3.03 14.59 -14.85
CA LEU A 43 4.26 14.45 -15.63
C LEU A 43 4.98 15.79 -15.89
N LYS A 44 4.25 16.92 -15.92
CA LYS A 44 4.88 18.26 -16.07
C LYS A 44 5.75 18.63 -14.88
N HIS A 45 5.45 18.10 -13.71
CA HIS A 45 6.22 18.33 -12.47
C HIS A 45 7.38 17.33 -12.30
N THR A 46 7.67 16.50 -13.31
CA THR A 46 8.78 15.53 -13.26
C THR A 46 10.13 16.26 -13.10
N GLY A 47 10.87 15.87 -12.06
CA GLY A 47 12.17 16.47 -11.74
C GLY A 47 12.09 17.73 -10.89
N GLU A 48 10.89 18.22 -10.58
CA GLU A 48 10.71 19.30 -9.61
C GLU A 48 10.82 18.81 -8.17
N ARG A 49 11.02 19.75 -7.27
CA ARG A 49 10.92 19.49 -5.84
C ARG A 49 9.45 19.50 -5.44
N ILE A 50 8.96 18.37 -4.92
CA ILE A 50 7.62 18.26 -4.37
C ILE A 50 7.67 18.50 -2.85
N GLU A 51 6.76 19.29 -2.34
CA GLU A 51 6.55 19.49 -0.91
C GLU A 51 5.59 18.42 -0.39
N LEU A 52 6.01 17.73 0.69
CA LEU A 52 5.21 16.74 1.39
C LEU A 52 4.81 17.30 2.75
N THR A 53 3.50 17.42 2.97
CA THR A 53 2.96 17.73 4.29
C THR A 53 2.31 16.49 4.87
N SER A 54 2.74 16.06 6.06
CA SER A 54 2.21 14.86 6.71
C SER A 54 1.73 15.15 8.13
N TRP A 55 0.66 14.48 8.52
CA TRP A 55 0.12 14.50 9.88
C TRP A 55 -0.48 13.16 10.23
N ALA A 56 -0.64 12.87 11.51
CA ALA A 56 -1.28 11.68 12.02
C ALA A 56 -2.58 12.04 12.72
N ASP A 57 -3.58 11.19 12.55
CA ASP A 57 -4.77 11.21 13.38
C ASP A 57 -4.50 10.55 14.74
N ASP A 58 -5.49 10.65 15.65
CA ASP A 58 -5.49 9.86 16.88
C ASP A 58 -5.49 8.37 16.54
N TYR A 59 -4.89 7.59 17.44
CA TYR A 59 -4.85 6.14 17.27
C TYR A 59 -6.18 5.47 17.63
N PHE A 60 -6.44 4.35 16.99
CA PHE A 60 -7.56 3.47 17.27
C PHE A 60 -7.05 2.15 17.89
N GLU A 61 -7.63 1.73 19.03
CA GLU A 61 -7.30 0.44 19.64
C GLU A 61 -8.06 -0.70 18.95
N SER A 62 -7.33 -1.68 18.44
CA SER A 62 -7.90 -2.82 17.71
C SER A 62 -7.26 -4.14 18.13
N ALA A 63 -7.86 -5.25 17.68
CA ALA A 63 -7.30 -6.60 17.84
C ALA A 63 -5.95 -6.77 17.14
N SER A 64 -5.68 -6.00 16.09
CA SER A 64 -4.40 -5.99 15.37
C SER A 64 -3.31 -5.16 16.08
N GLY A 65 -3.67 -4.38 17.10
CA GLY A 65 -2.83 -3.42 17.79
C GLY A 65 -3.40 -2.01 17.72
N ARG A 66 -2.58 -1.01 18.01
CA ARG A 66 -2.95 0.40 17.83
C ARG A 66 -2.83 0.77 16.37
N VAL A 67 -3.94 1.14 15.75
CA VAL A 67 -3.95 1.60 14.36
C VAL A 67 -3.78 3.11 14.34
N VAL A 68 -2.76 3.58 13.64
CA VAL A 68 -2.49 4.99 13.40
C VAL A 68 -2.72 5.27 11.92
N THR A 69 -3.49 6.32 11.64
CA THR A 69 -3.72 6.82 10.29
C THR A 69 -2.82 8.02 10.03
N ILE A 70 -2.09 7.98 8.94
CA ILE A 70 -1.20 9.05 8.48
C ILE A 70 -1.76 9.59 7.17
N HIS A 71 -1.83 10.90 7.06
CA HIS A 71 -2.16 11.60 5.83
C HIS A 71 -0.93 12.30 5.28
N VAL A 72 -0.80 12.29 3.95
CA VAL A 72 0.26 13.01 3.25
C VAL A 72 -0.34 13.74 2.05
N THR A 73 -0.05 15.03 1.93
CA THR A 73 -0.34 15.80 0.71
C THR A 73 0.94 16.01 -0.08
N HIS A 74 0.82 15.93 -1.40
CA HIS A 74 1.90 16.15 -2.35
C HIS A 74 1.62 17.44 -3.13
N THR A 75 2.43 18.46 -2.92
CA THR A 75 2.21 19.79 -3.51
C THR A 75 3.40 20.19 -4.37
N ALA A 76 3.14 20.62 -5.60
CA ALA A 76 4.15 21.15 -6.51
C ALA A 76 4.66 22.51 -6.07
N GLN A 77 5.75 22.99 -6.66
CA GLN A 77 6.36 24.27 -6.29
C GLN A 77 5.47 25.49 -6.56
N ASP A 78 4.56 25.38 -7.51
CA ASP A 78 3.59 26.43 -7.83
C ASP A 78 2.35 26.42 -6.93
N GLY A 79 2.28 25.47 -5.99
CA GLY A 79 1.16 25.29 -5.06
C GLY A 79 0.06 24.35 -5.55
N THR A 80 0.23 23.71 -6.71
CA THR A 80 -0.73 22.72 -7.21
C THR A 80 -0.71 21.48 -6.32
N LEU A 81 -1.87 21.07 -5.78
CA LEU A 81 -2.04 19.82 -5.08
C LEU A 81 -2.07 18.69 -6.12
N LEU A 82 -1.11 17.77 -6.02
CA LEU A 82 -0.92 16.68 -6.98
C LEU A 82 -1.63 15.41 -6.56
N ALA A 83 -1.51 15.05 -5.28
CA ALA A 83 -2.09 13.82 -4.74
C ALA A 83 -2.33 13.94 -3.23
N ASN A 84 -3.33 13.20 -2.75
CA ASN A 84 -3.52 12.86 -1.36
C ASN A 84 -3.18 11.39 -1.14
N GLU A 85 -2.52 11.10 -0.02
CA GLU A 85 -2.14 9.75 0.37
C GLU A 85 -2.57 9.53 1.81
N THR A 86 -3.14 8.37 2.11
CA THR A 86 -3.48 7.94 3.46
C THR A 86 -2.87 6.57 3.71
N GLU A 87 -2.12 6.44 4.79
CA GLU A 87 -1.39 5.26 5.19
C GLU A 87 -1.84 4.81 6.57
N ARG A 88 -2.20 3.53 6.75
CA ARG A 88 -2.59 3.00 8.04
C ARG A 88 -1.63 1.94 8.52
N PHE A 89 -1.20 2.08 9.77
CA PHE A 89 -0.26 1.16 10.41
C PHE A 89 -0.85 0.59 11.70
N ALA A 90 -0.72 -0.72 11.89
CA ALA A 90 -0.98 -1.35 13.18
C ALA A 90 0.33 -1.49 13.96
N ILE A 91 0.39 -0.91 15.14
CA ILE A 91 1.50 -1.06 16.07
C ILE A 91 1.22 -2.28 16.94
N ARG A 92 1.86 -3.40 16.62
CA ARG A 92 1.64 -4.69 17.28
C ARG A 92 2.12 -4.73 18.72
N GLY A 93 1.60 -5.69 19.50
CA GLY A 93 2.05 -5.98 20.85
C GLY A 93 1.36 -5.18 21.95
N ARG A 94 0.42 -4.30 21.60
CA ARG A 94 -0.36 -3.48 22.53
C ARG A 94 -1.82 -3.40 22.10
N ALA A 95 -2.43 -4.57 21.89
CA ALA A 95 -3.86 -4.66 21.63
C ALA A 95 -4.63 -4.63 22.95
N TYR A 96 -5.51 -3.65 23.11
CA TYR A 96 -6.36 -3.50 24.29
C TYR A 96 -7.85 -3.55 23.94
N SER A 97 -8.18 -3.98 22.72
CA SER A 97 -9.54 -4.07 22.20
C SER A 97 -9.69 -5.27 21.30
N ASP A 98 -10.87 -5.89 21.28
CA ASP A 98 -11.24 -6.93 20.34
C ASP A 98 -11.87 -6.35 19.06
N ALA A 99 -11.97 -5.03 18.94
CA ALA A 99 -12.52 -4.37 17.78
C ALA A 99 -11.63 -4.58 16.54
N LEU A 100 -12.25 -4.80 15.41
CA LEU A 100 -11.53 -4.81 14.14
C LEU A 100 -11.21 -3.37 13.69
N PRO A 101 -10.08 -3.13 13.02
CA PRO A 101 -9.84 -1.85 12.37
C PRO A 101 -10.98 -1.51 11.40
N PRO A 102 -11.39 -0.24 11.28
CA PRO A 102 -12.30 0.16 10.22
C PRO A 102 -11.75 -0.25 8.85
N GLU A 103 -12.63 -0.64 7.94
CA GLU A 103 -12.21 -0.89 6.55
C GLU A 103 -11.67 0.39 5.91
N ALA A 104 -10.67 0.25 5.03
CA ALA A 104 -10.19 1.37 4.23
C ALA A 104 -11.27 1.75 3.20
N PRO A 105 -11.48 3.05 2.93
CA PRO A 105 -12.32 3.46 1.81
C PRO A 105 -11.81 2.88 0.50
N ASP A 106 -12.72 2.44 -0.35
CA ASP A 106 -12.38 2.00 -1.70
C ASP A 106 -11.92 3.17 -2.59
N TYR A 107 -11.29 2.84 -3.71
CA TYR A 107 -10.94 3.78 -4.79
C TYR A 107 -10.05 4.96 -4.35
N GLY A 108 -9.20 4.76 -3.34
CA GLY A 108 -8.37 5.85 -2.80
C GLY A 108 -9.13 6.87 -1.96
N GLY A 109 -10.41 6.62 -1.66
CA GLY A 109 -11.29 7.55 -0.97
C GLY A 109 -12.10 8.46 -1.89
N ILE A 110 -11.98 8.30 -3.22
CA ILE A 110 -12.73 9.11 -4.20
C ILE A 110 -14.24 8.87 -4.04
N GLU A 111 -15.01 9.95 -3.86
CA GLU A 111 -16.46 9.91 -3.92
C GLU A 111 -16.93 9.92 -5.37
N ALA A 112 -17.50 8.80 -5.84
CA ALA A 112 -18.01 8.68 -7.20
C ALA A 112 -19.26 7.82 -7.25
N GLU A 113 -20.16 8.12 -8.19
CA GLU A 113 -21.28 7.23 -8.52
C GLU A 113 -20.75 6.03 -9.29
N ILE A 114 -20.86 4.86 -8.68
CA ILE A 114 -20.36 3.60 -9.25
C ILE A 114 -21.54 2.70 -9.61
N GLU A 115 -21.59 2.33 -10.87
CA GLU A 115 -22.49 1.30 -11.39
C GLU A 115 -21.76 -0.05 -11.37
N SER A 116 -22.29 -1.01 -10.60
CA SER A 116 -21.78 -2.37 -10.59
C SER A 116 -22.01 -3.06 -11.94
N THR A 117 -21.02 -3.76 -12.44
CA THR A 117 -21.12 -4.56 -13.67
C THR A 117 -20.78 -6.02 -13.38
N PRO A 118 -21.22 -6.99 -14.20
CA PRO A 118 -20.74 -8.35 -14.09
C PRO A 118 -19.21 -8.41 -14.10
N ARG A 119 -18.63 -9.17 -13.18
CA ARG A 119 -17.18 -9.39 -13.10
C ARG A 119 -16.65 -9.89 -14.43
N ARG A 120 -15.56 -9.32 -14.87
CA ARG A 120 -14.85 -9.75 -16.08
C ARG A 120 -13.35 -9.71 -15.84
N LEU A 121 -12.71 -10.87 -15.91
CA LEU A 121 -11.26 -10.97 -15.91
C LEU A 121 -10.71 -10.25 -17.15
N LEU A 122 -9.86 -9.27 -16.91
CA LEU A 122 -9.15 -8.51 -17.95
C LEU A 122 -7.74 -9.05 -18.15
N ARG A 123 -7.05 -9.35 -17.05
CA ARG A 123 -5.67 -9.81 -17.09
C ARG A 123 -5.34 -10.69 -15.90
N ARG A 124 -4.43 -11.63 -16.13
CA ARG A 124 -3.75 -12.39 -15.09
C ARG A 124 -2.27 -12.48 -15.46
N VAL A 125 -1.40 -12.12 -14.54
CA VAL A 125 0.05 -12.19 -14.73
C VAL A 125 0.68 -12.79 -13.50
N LYS A 126 1.85 -13.43 -13.69
CA LYS A 126 2.69 -13.92 -12.61
C LYS A 126 3.98 -13.12 -12.59
N VAL A 127 4.37 -12.70 -11.41
CA VAL A 127 5.62 -11.98 -11.16
C VAL A 127 6.38 -12.68 -10.06
N VAL A 128 7.70 -12.67 -10.13
CA VAL A 128 8.54 -13.19 -9.06
C VAL A 128 8.97 -12.02 -8.19
N ALA A 129 8.74 -12.16 -6.88
CA ALA A 129 9.20 -11.19 -5.92
C ALA A 129 10.73 -11.06 -5.95
N PRO A 130 11.29 -9.86 -5.69
CA PRO A 130 12.74 -9.66 -5.70
C PRO A 130 13.45 -10.57 -4.69
N HIS A 131 14.66 -10.99 -5.05
CA HIS A 131 15.55 -11.72 -4.15
C HIS A 131 16.00 -10.88 -2.94
N GLU A 132 15.97 -9.56 -3.06
CA GLU A 132 16.33 -8.61 -2.00
C GLU A 132 15.60 -7.28 -2.23
N MET A 133 15.35 -6.53 -1.16
CA MET A 133 14.53 -5.31 -1.21
C MET A 133 15.34 -4.00 -1.09
N THR A 134 16.66 -4.06 -1.09
CA THR A 134 17.52 -2.87 -0.90
C THR A 134 17.32 -1.82 -2.00
N ALA A 135 17.12 -2.25 -3.25
CA ALA A 135 16.88 -1.34 -4.36
C ALA A 135 15.55 -0.59 -4.19
N PHE A 136 14.49 -1.31 -3.80
CA PHE A 136 13.19 -0.69 -3.52
C PHE A 136 13.24 0.22 -2.29
N ALA A 137 13.94 -0.20 -1.22
CA ALA A 137 14.14 0.62 -0.03
C ALA A 137 14.82 1.96 -0.34
N ARG A 138 15.80 1.98 -1.25
CA ARG A 138 16.45 3.22 -1.72
C ARG A 138 15.52 4.11 -2.52
N THR A 139 14.62 3.53 -3.30
CA THR A 139 13.68 4.29 -4.13
C THR A 139 12.53 4.85 -3.28
N SER A 140 11.95 4.03 -2.42
CA SER A 140 10.81 4.42 -1.57
C SER A 140 11.22 5.25 -0.36
N GLY A 141 12.45 5.07 0.15
CA GLY A 141 12.90 5.59 1.44
C GLY A 141 12.50 4.71 2.63
N ASP A 142 11.87 3.57 2.38
CA ASP A 142 11.52 2.60 3.43
C ASP A 142 12.67 1.65 3.72
N PHE A 143 13.46 1.97 4.73
CA PHE A 143 14.56 1.14 5.21
C PHE A 143 14.19 0.28 6.43
N ASN A 144 12.91 -0.02 6.63
CA ASN A 144 12.51 -0.91 7.73
C ASN A 144 13.29 -2.24 7.65
N PRO A 145 14.06 -2.59 8.70
CA PRO A 145 14.95 -3.76 8.67
C PRO A 145 14.24 -5.10 8.46
N ILE A 146 12.93 -5.18 8.66
CA ILE A 146 12.16 -6.42 8.37
C ILE A 146 12.18 -6.79 6.89
N HIS A 147 12.47 -5.83 6.00
CA HIS A 147 12.53 -6.03 4.55
C HIS A 147 13.96 -6.17 4.02
N THR A 148 14.96 -5.62 4.73
CA THR A 148 16.30 -5.44 4.21
C THR A 148 17.37 -6.24 4.97
N SER A 149 17.01 -6.91 6.09
CA SER A 149 17.96 -7.56 6.97
C SER A 149 17.40 -8.83 7.61
N HIS A 150 18.11 -9.96 7.45
CA HIS A 150 17.77 -11.19 8.15
C HIS A 150 17.78 -11.02 9.69
N ARG A 151 18.69 -10.19 10.22
CA ARG A 151 18.71 -9.89 11.66
C ARG A 151 17.50 -9.08 12.08
N GLY A 152 17.10 -8.08 11.28
CA GLY A 152 15.90 -7.28 11.54
C GLY A 152 14.64 -8.14 11.50
N ALA A 153 14.51 -9.00 10.50
CA ALA A 153 13.42 -9.96 10.39
C ALA A 153 13.35 -10.89 11.61
N ALA A 154 14.49 -11.48 12.02
CA ALA A 154 14.56 -12.37 13.17
C ALA A 154 14.17 -11.67 14.50
N VAL A 155 14.60 -10.43 14.71
CA VAL A 155 14.18 -9.62 15.89
C VAL A 155 12.68 -9.39 15.91
N SER A 156 12.03 -9.29 14.75
CA SER A 156 10.58 -9.16 14.61
C SER A 156 9.82 -10.49 14.65
N GLY A 157 10.52 -11.61 14.91
CA GLY A 157 9.93 -12.95 14.94
C GLY A 157 9.64 -13.54 13.56
N LEU A 158 10.26 -13.02 12.49
CA LEU A 158 10.14 -13.52 11.14
C LEU A 158 11.30 -14.46 10.79
N ALA A 159 11.02 -15.49 9.98
CA ALA A 159 12.03 -16.45 9.54
C ALA A 159 13.01 -15.85 8.52
N ALA A 160 12.53 -14.91 7.70
CA ALA A 160 13.32 -14.24 6.65
C ALA A 160 12.77 -12.83 6.41
N PRO A 161 13.52 -11.96 5.71
CA PRO A 161 12.99 -10.68 5.27
C PRO A 161 11.77 -10.84 4.35
N LEU A 162 10.86 -9.87 4.43
CA LEU A 162 9.63 -9.85 3.66
C LEU A 162 9.73 -8.86 2.50
N VAL A 163 8.92 -9.08 1.48
CA VAL A 163 8.66 -8.08 0.44
C VAL A 163 7.95 -6.87 1.06
N HIS A 164 8.30 -5.65 0.63
CA HIS A 164 7.53 -4.47 1.00
C HIS A 164 6.12 -4.57 0.43
N GLY A 165 5.09 -4.32 1.25
CA GLY A 165 3.71 -4.25 0.77
C GLY A 165 3.52 -3.21 -0.33
N MET A 166 4.20 -2.07 -0.24
CA MET A 166 4.22 -1.03 -1.27
C MET A 166 4.83 -1.47 -2.61
N TRP A 167 5.77 -2.43 -2.60
CA TRP A 167 6.28 -3.01 -3.84
C TRP A 167 5.19 -3.82 -4.55
N LEU A 168 4.41 -4.59 -3.80
CA LEU A 168 3.28 -5.35 -4.35
C LEU A 168 2.22 -4.41 -4.91
N SER A 169 1.87 -3.36 -4.18
CA SER A 169 0.93 -2.34 -4.63
C SER A 169 1.40 -1.68 -5.92
N ALA A 170 2.65 -1.21 -5.97
CA ALA A 170 3.22 -0.60 -7.17
C ALA A 170 3.26 -1.56 -8.36
N THR A 171 3.57 -2.85 -8.12
CA THR A 171 3.58 -3.88 -9.16
C THR A 171 2.16 -4.14 -9.69
N ALA A 172 1.16 -4.14 -8.82
CA ALA A 172 -0.25 -4.27 -9.20
C ALA A 172 -0.72 -3.06 -10.03
N GLN A 173 -0.36 -1.84 -9.64
CA GLN A 173 -0.64 -0.62 -10.42
C GLN A 173 -0.01 -0.69 -11.81
N TYR A 174 1.26 -1.08 -11.88
CA TYR A 174 1.95 -1.25 -13.16
C TYR A 174 1.27 -2.30 -14.06
N ALA A 175 0.77 -3.40 -13.48
CA ALA A 175 0.02 -4.41 -14.22
C ALA A 175 -1.32 -3.87 -14.76
N VAL A 176 -1.98 -2.93 -14.04
CA VAL A 176 -3.18 -2.22 -14.50
C VAL A 176 -2.85 -1.26 -15.64
N GLN A 177 -1.84 -0.43 -15.49
CA GLN A 177 -1.40 0.50 -16.53
C GLN A 177 -1.01 -0.23 -17.83
N ALA A 178 -0.43 -1.43 -17.71
CA ALA A 178 -0.07 -2.28 -18.85
C ALA A 178 -1.26 -3.03 -19.48
N LEU A 179 -2.53 -2.74 -19.11
CA LEU A 179 -3.73 -3.35 -19.73
C LEU A 179 -3.97 -2.95 -21.16
N ASP A 180 -3.23 -2.01 -21.69
CA ASP A 180 -3.41 -1.47 -23.00
C ASP A 180 -3.19 -2.52 -24.09
N GLU A 181 -4.29 -2.97 -24.70
CA GLU A 181 -4.28 -3.82 -25.89
C GLU A 181 -4.34 -3.03 -27.21
N LYS A 182 -4.50 -1.68 -27.17
CA LYS A 182 -4.79 -0.86 -28.38
C LYS A 182 -4.11 0.52 -28.38
N GLY A 183 -3.11 0.77 -27.53
CA GLY A 183 -2.50 2.09 -27.39
C GLY A 183 -3.35 3.06 -26.57
N ALA A 184 -4.36 2.58 -25.85
CA ALA A 184 -5.09 3.39 -24.87
C ALA A 184 -4.34 3.35 -23.54
N HIS A 185 -3.99 4.50 -23.03
CA HIS A 185 -3.38 4.63 -21.74
C HIS A 185 -4.47 4.74 -20.66
N TYR A 186 -4.35 3.99 -19.57
CA TYR A 186 -5.27 4.06 -18.46
C TYR A 186 -4.64 4.85 -17.31
N GLU A 187 -5.27 5.94 -16.93
CA GLU A 187 -4.92 6.69 -15.74
C GLU A 187 -5.57 6.04 -14.52
N ILE A 188 -4.81 5.91 -13.43
CA ILE A 188 -5.33 5.48 -12.14
C ILE A 188 -5.63 6.74 -11.33
N ALA A 189 -6.91 7.12 -11.24
CA ALA A 189 -7.32 8.31 -10.50
C ALA A 189 -7.35 8.06 -8.98
N GLY A 190 -7.73 6.85 -8.55
CA GLY A 190 -7.78 6.46 -7.15
C GLY A 190 -7.39 5.01 -6.95
N TRP A 191 -6.70 4.74 -5.84
CA TRP A 191 -6.15 3.44 -5.54
C TRP A 191 -6.23 3.14 -4.05
N THR A 192 -6.88 2.03 -3.70
CA THR A 192 -6.81 1.46 -2.35
C THR A 192 -6.15 0.09 -2.43
N TYR A 193 -5.17 -0.16 -1.58
CA TYR A 193 -4.49 -1.45 -1.51
C TYR A 193 -4.40 -1.94 -0.07
N ASN A 194 -5.03 -3.08 0.21
CA ASN A 194 -5.06 -3.70 1.52
C ASN A 194 -4.05 -4.85 1.58
N MET A 195 -3.31 -4.96 2.67
CA MET A 195 -2.24 -5.93 2.88
C MET A 195 -2.68 -6.99 3.89
N TYR A 196 -3.27 -8.08 3.41
CA TYR A 196 -3.82 -9.14 4.25
C TYR A 196 -2.81 -10.23 4.63
N GLY A 197 -1.70 -10.31 3.93
CA GLY A 197 -0.71 -11.38 4.11
C GLY A 197 0.71 -10.93 3.85
N MET A 198 1.65 -11.81 4.16
CA MET A 198 3.07 -11.58 3.98
C MET A 198 3.54 -12.34 2.74
N VAL A 199 4.33 -11.67 1.89
CA VAL A 199 5.01 -12.26 0.74
C VAL A 199 6.49 -12.33 1.05
N GLN A 200 7.11 -13.49 0.81
CA GLN A 200 8.53 -13.68 1.01
C GLN A 200 9.32 -13.30 -0.25
N LEU A 201 10.61 -13.10 -0.08
CA LEU A 201 11.52 -12.92 -1.19
C LEU A 201 11.48 -14.17 -2.08
N ASP A 202 11.61 -13.97 -3.39
CA ASP A 202 11.54 -15.02 -4.42
C ASP A 202 10.18 -15.72 -4.60
N ASP A 203 9.14 -15.36 -3.85
CA ASP A 203 7.80 -15.92 -4.06
C ASP A 203 7.27 -15.56 -5.45
N GLU A 204 6.56 -16.50 -6.07
CA GLU A 204 5.75 -16.23 -7.26
C GLU A 204 4.40 -15.65 -6.83
N VAL A 205 4.09 -14.45 -7.32
CA VAL A 205 2.83 -13.74 -7.04
C VAL A 205 1.99 -13.71 -8.29
N GLU A 206 0.77 -14.23 -8.21
CA GLU A 206 -0.25 -14.04 -9.26
C GLU A 206 -1.02 -12.75 -9.02
N ILE A 207 -1.08 -11.89 -10.03
CA ILE A 207 -1.88 -10.66 -10.03
C ILE A 207 -3.04 -10.86 -11.02
N SER A 208 -4.26 -10.82 -10.50
CA SER A 208 -5.50 -10.89 -11.29
C SER A 208 -6.18 -9.53 -11.29
N ILE A 209 -6.59 -9.05 -12.45
CA ILE A 209 -7.27 -7.77 -12.65
C ILE A 209 -8.65 -8.05 -13.23
N GLU A 210 -9.69 -7.67 -12.50
CA GLU A 210 -11.08 -7.84 -12.89
C GLU A 210 -11.79 -6.49 -12.97
N ARG A 211 -12.55 -6.26 -14.04
CA ARG A 211 -13.51 -5.16 -14.06
C ARG A 211 -14.74 -5.57 -13.23
N VAL A 212 -15.11 -4.73 -12.28
CA VAL A 212 -16.26 -4.94 -11.39
C VAL A 212 -17.33 -3.86 -11.50
N GLY A 213 -17.00 -2.72 -12.11
CA GLY A 213 -17.92 -1.58 -12.23
C GLY A 213 -17.51 -0.57 -13.28
N ARG A 214 -18.29 0.51 -13.33
CA ARG A 214 -18.03 1.73 -14.12
C ARG A 214 -18.28 2.95 -13.25
N VAL A 215 -17.52 3.99 -13.48
CA VAL A 215 -17.81 5.34 -12.97
C VAL A 215 -18.65 6.07 -14.02
N ALA A 216 -19.68 6.77 -13.59
CA ALA A 216 -20.51 7.58 -14.47
C ALA A 216 -19.61 8.55 -15.26
N HIS A 217 -19.69 8.47 -16.58
CA HIS A 217 -19.03 9.31 -17.60
C HIS A 217 -17.56 9.08 -17.94
N ALA A 218 -16.74 8.33 -17.20
CA ALA A 218 -15.32 8.32 -17.54
C ALA A 218 -14.45 7.17 -17.03
N GLY A 219 -14.92 6.05 -16.54
CA GLY A 219 -13.94 5.11 -16.01
C GLY A 219 -14.42 3.69 -15.77
N MET A 220 -13.45 2.80 -15.56
CA MET A 220 -13.69 1.45 -15.08
C MET A 220 -13.34 1.37 -13.61
N VAL A 221 -14.12 0.59 -12.88
CA VAL A 221 -13.76 0.14 -11.53
C VAL A 221 -13.14 -1.24 -11.66
N LEU A 222 -11.91 -1.35 -11.17
CA LEU A 222 -11.15 -2.58 -11.20
C LEU A 222 -10.94 -3.10 -9.78
N GLU A 223 -11.04 -4.40 -9.63
CA GLU A 223 -10.55 -5.12 -8.47
C GLU A 223 -9.26 -5.85 -8.86
N VAL A 224 -8.21 -5.63 -8.09
CA VAL A 224 -6.90 -6.24 -8.30
C VAL A 224 -6.57 -7.10 -7.10
N THR A 225 -6.26 -8.37 -7.36
CA THR A 225 -5.88 -9.32 -6.32
C THR A 225 -4.47 -9.81 -6.57
N SER A 226 -3.60 -9.68 -5.58
CA SER A 226 -2.25 -10.26 -5.58
C SER A 226 -2.21 -11.44 -4.61
N ARG A 227 -1.90 -12.63 -5.09
CA ARG A 227 -1.89 -13.88 -4.30
C ARG A 227 -0.60 -14.65 -4.54
N ILE A 228 -0.09 -15.26 -3.47
CA ILE A 228 0.88 -16.36 -3.59
C ILE A 228 0.08 -17.66 -3.71
N ASP A 229 0.48 -18.55 -4.64
CA ASP A 229 -0.02 -19.92 -4.64
C ASP A 229 0.50 -20.58 -3.37
N GLU A 230 -0.38 -20.79 -2.36
CA GLU A 230 -0.06 -21.69 -1.27
C GLU A 230 0.15 -23.07 -1.90
N ILE A 231 1.41 -23.50 -1.97
CA ILE A 231 1.69 -24.92 -2.16
C ILE A 231 1.14 -25.57 -0.90
N LEU A 232 -0.06 -26.15 -1.01
CA LEU A 232 -0.56 -27.08 -0.01
C LEU A 232 0.56 -28.10 0.16
N ALA A 233 1.28 -27.99 1.29
CA ALA A 233 2.24 -29.00 1.69
C ALA A 233 1.45 -30.31 1.69
N ALA A 234 1.68 -31.12 0.66
CA ALA A 234 1.11 -32.43 0.59
C ALA A 234 1.53 -33.12 1.86
N ASP A 235 0.53 -33.47 2.64
CA ASP A 235 0.62 -34.26 3.85
C ASP A 235 1.58 -35.42 3.58
N GLN A 236 2.83 -35.31 4.07
CA GLN A 236 3.72 -36.45 4.11
C GLN A 236 3.36 -37.23 5.38
N GLY A 237 2.18 -37.84 5.29
CA GLY A 237 1.81 -38.93 6.17
C GLY A 237 2.61 -40.16 5.80
N ALA A 238 3.45 -40.59 6.70
CA ALA A 238 3.80 -41.98 6.95
C ALA A 238 4.42 -42.08 8.34
#